data_761a5cf9449e2851eb5e1a5c385d1649
#
_entry.id   761a5cf9449e2851eb5e1a5c385d1649
#
_cell.length_a   1.000
_cell.length_b   1.000
_cell.length_c   1.000
_cell.angle_alpha   90.00
_cell.angle_beta   90.00
_cell.angle_gamma   90.00
#
_symmetry.space_group_name_H-M   'P 1'
#
loop_
_entity.id
_entity.type
_entity.pdbx_description
1 polymer ?
#
loop_
_entity_poly.entity_id
_entity_poly.type
_entity_poly.pdbx_seq_one_letter_code
_entity_poly.pdbx_strand_id
1 'polypeptide(L)'
;AMTELLGRGRSFSAVTCYNDPMAAGALSVLSDNSVDVPGQISLIGFDDVLISRYLRPRLTTVRYPIVAMATQAAELALALANRQPLPEITNMFSPTLVRRHSVATLNNAHEQP
;
A
#
# COMPACT_ATOMS: atom_id res chain seq x y z
N ALA A 1 5.25 13.28 9.64
CA ALA A 1 5.12 11.86 10.07
C ALA A 1 6.44 11.11 9.91
N MET A 2 6.96 10.83 8.68
CA MET A 2 8.18 10.01 8.51
C MET A 2 9.41 10.63 9.17
N THR A 3 9.65 11.92 8.98
CA THR A 3 10.73 12.67 9.65
C THR A 3 10.64 12.56 11.17
N GLU A 4 9.46 12.65 11.71
CA GLU A 4 9.21 12.53 13.15
C GLU A 4 9.48 11.10 13.66
N LEU A 5 9.08 10.07 12.89
CA LEU A 5 9.35 8.68 13.23
C LEU A 5 10.84 8.39 13.30
N LEU A 6 11.63 8.90 12.35
CA LEU A 6 13.09 8.78 12.38
C LEU A 6 13.70 9.51 13.58
N GLY A 7 13.18 10.70 13.92
CA GLY A 7 13.68 11.50 15.06
C GLY A 7 13.39 10.90 16.43
N ARG A 8 12.46 9.97 16.55
CA ARG A 8 12.13 9.31 17.83
C ARG A 8 13.12 8.23 18.27
N GLY A 9 14.12 7.92 17.45
CA GLY A 9 15.16 6.92 17.78
C GLY A 9 14.64 5.48 17.92
N ARG A 10 13.43 5.18 17.45
CA ARG A 10 12.87 3.82 17.44
C ARG A 10 13.41 3.05 16.25
N SER A 11 13.91 1.85 16.50
CA SER A 11 14.28 0.92 15.43
C SER A 11 13.01 0.25 14.89
N PHE A 12 12.78 0.36 13.59
CA PHE A 12 11.75 -0.39 12.87
C PHE A 12 12.33 -0.82 11.52
N SER A 13 11.93 -1.97 11.03
CA SER A 13 12.41 -2.56 9.78
C SER A 13 11.39 -2.45 8.65
N ALA A 14 10.17 -2.00 8.94
CA ALA A 14 9.13 -1.86 7.93
C ALA A 14 8.17 -0.71 8.27
N VAL A 15 7.62 -0.11 7.21
CA VAL A 15 6.59 0.92 7.28
C VAL A 15 5.47 0.58 6.30
N THR A 16 4.24 0.63 6.78
CA THR A 16 3.05 0.59 5.94
C THR A 16 2.44 1.98 5.85
N CYS A 17 2.12 2.44 4.66
CA CYS A 17 1.51 3.73 4.41
C CYS A 17 0.04 3.56 4.05
N TYR A 18 -0.76 4.55 4.41
CA TYR A 18 -2.19 4.56 4.12
C TYR A 18 -2.49 4.46 2.61
N ASN A 19 -1.64 5.10 1.78
CA ASN A 19 -1.74 5.03 0.32
C ASN A 19 -0.37 5.21 -0.35
N ASP A 20 -0.30 5.01 -1.67
CA ASP A 20 0.93 5.15 -2.45
C ASP A 20 1.51 6.57 -2.46
N PRO A 21 0.73 7.66 -2.53
CA PRO A 21 1.26 9.03 -2.40
C PRO A 21 1.95 9.28 -1.06
N MET A 22 1.39 8.78 0.04
CA MET A 22 2.04 8.87 1.35
C MET A 22 3.32 8.03 1.40
N ALA A 23 3.33 6.85 0.78
CA ALA A 23 4.52 6.03 0.65
C ALA A 23 5.60 6.73 -0.18
N ALA A 24 5.23 7.43 -1.25
CA ALA A 24 6.18 8.23 -2.03
C ALA A 24 6.82 9.34 -1.19
N GLY A 25 6.02 10.05 -0.37
CA GLY A 25 6.54 11.03 0.57
C GLY A 25 7.46 10.44 1.65
N ALA A 26 7.10 9.26 2.18
CA ALA A 26 7.94 8.54 3.14
C ALA A 26 9.26 8.11 2.50
N LEU A 27 9.23 7.59 1.26
CA LEU A 27 10.42 7.19 0.52
C LEU A 27 11.38 8.36 0.27
N SER A 28 10.84 9.55 -0.06
CA SER A 28 11.65 10.77 -0.21
C SER A 28 12.38 11.10 1.09
N VAL A 29 11.68 11.11 2.22
CA VAL A 29 12.32 11.39 3.54
C VAL A 29 13.38 10.33 3.88
N LEU A 30 13.12 9.05 3.62
CA LEU A 30 14.09 7.98 3.85
C LEU A 30 15.35 8.20 3.00
N SER A 31 15.17 8.52 1.71
CA SER A 31 16.26 8.83 0.79
C SER A 31 17.08 10.02 1.24
N ASP A 32 16.45 11.12 1.65
CA ASP A 32 17.11 12.35 2.14
C ASP A 32 17.95 12.08 3.41
N ASN A 33 17.56 11.07 4.19
CA ASN A 33 18.29 10.65 5.39
C ASN A 33 19.24 9.47 5.14
N SER A 34 19.51 9.11 3.87
CA SER A 34 20.38 8.00 3.48
C SER A 34 19.95 6.64 4.04
N VAL A 35 18.67 6.45 4.26
CA VAL A 35 18.09 5.18 4.69
C VAL A 35 17.70 4.36 3.47
N ASP A 36 18.32 3.19 3.32
CA ASP A 36 18.11 2.31 2.17
C ASP A 36 16.76 1.56 2.24
N VAL A 37 16.03 1.62 1.13
CA VAL A 37 14.78 0.87 0.92
C VAL A 37 15.01 -0.09 -0.25
N PRO A 38 14.89 -1.40 -0.07
CA PRO A 38 14.36 -2.10 1.11
C PRO A 38 15.42 -2.60 2.11
N GLY A 39 16.70 -2.28 1.93
CA GLY A 39 17.79 -2.88 2.69
C GLY A 39 17.72 -2.65 4.20
N GLN A 40 17.38 -1.45 4.63
CA GLN A 40 17.21 -1.10 6.04
C GLN A 40 15.76 -1.04 6.46
N ILE A 41 14.87 -0.52 5.59
CA ILE A 41 13.45 -0.37 5.86
C ILE A 41 12.65 -0.87 4.65
N SER A 42 11.76 -1.83 4.86
CA SER A 42 10.74 -2.22 3.89
C SER A 42 9.60 -1.22 3.87
N LEU A 43 9.08 -0.88 2.68
CA LEU A 43 8.00 0.09 2.52
C LEU A 43 6.85 -0.49 1.70
N ILE A 44 5.62 -0.36 2.20
CA ILE A 44 4.40 -0.81 1.53
C ILE A 44 3.42 0.35 1.44
N GLY A 45 2.84 0.54 0.25
CA GLY A 45 1.74 1.46 -0.01
C GLY A 45 0.38 0.77 -0.12
N PHE A 46 -0.61 1.51 -0.59
CA PHE A 46 -1.97 1.03 -0.84
C PHE A 46 -2.55 1.80 -2.03
N ASP A 47 -3.42 1.18 -2.84
CA ASP A 47 -4.16 1.63 -4.02
C ASP A 47 -3.57 1.18 -5.38
N ASP A 48 -2.29 0.89 -5.49
CA ASP A 48 -1.57 0.61 -6.75
C ASP A 48 -1.76 1.70 -7.82
N VAL A 49 -1.70 2.96 -7.39
CA VAL A 49 -1.76 4.10 -8.32
C VAL A 49 -0.49 4.19 -9.16
N LEU A 50 -0.58 4.94 -10.27
CA LEU A 50 0.46 4.97 -11.30
C LEU A 50 1.86 5.28 -10.76
N ILE A 51 1.98 6.18 -9.77
CA ILE A 51 3.26 6.56 -9.18
C ILE A 51 4.02 5.37 -8.59
N SER A 52 3.34 4.37 -8.05
CA SER A 52 3.95 3.19 -7.44
C SER A 52 4.92 2.45 -8.36
N ARG A 53 4.69 2.56 -9.69
CA ARG A 53 5.49 1.93 -10.74
C ARG A 53 6.74 2.72 -11.11
N TYR A 54 6.76 4.03 -10.82
CA TYR A 54 7.83 4.94 -11.22
C TYR A 54 8.79 5.29 -10.08
N LEU A 55 8.41 5.02 -8.84
CA LEU A 55 9.30 5.18 -7.68
C LEU A 55 10.57 4.32 -7.79
N ARG A 56 11.61 4.71 -7.09
CA ARG A 56 12.86 3.95 -6.94
C ARG A 56 13.20 3.81 -5.45
N PRO A 57 13.09 2.55 -4.96
CA PRO A 57 12.62 1.31 -5.61
C PRO A 57 11.14 1.38 -5.99
N ARG A 58 10.71 0.53 -6.95
CA ARG A 58 9.29 0.39 -7.30
C ARG A 58 8.51 -0.09 -6.08
N LEU A 59 7.40 0.56 -5.78
CA LEU A 59 6.64 0.36 -4.55
C LEU A 59 5.80 -0.92 -4.59
N THR A 60 6.00 -1.77 -3.61
CA THR A 60 5.08 -2.86 -3.25
C THR A 60 3.83 -2.24 -2.65
N THR A 61 2.66 -2.64 -3.10
CA THR A 61 1.40 -2.01 -2.71
C THR A 61 0.25 -3.01 -2.75
N VAL A 62 -0.90 -2.63 -2.23
CA VAL A 62 -2.13 -3.41 -2.28
C VAL A 62 -3.04 -2.83 -3.35
N ARG A 63 -3.52 -3.67 -4.26
CA ARG A 63 -4.51 -3.31 -5.29
C ARG A 63 -5.87 -3.87 -4.92
N TYR A 64 -6.90 -3.10 -5.02
CA TYR A 64 -8.28 -3.57 -4.96
C TYR A 64 -9.01 -3.27 -6.28
N PRO A 65 -10.05 -4.05 -6.63
CA PRO A 65 -10.71 -3.94 -7.94
C PRO A 65 -11.69 -2.76 -7.97
N ILE A 66 -11.16 -1.53 -7.93
CA ILE A 66 -11.95 -0.31 -7.76
C ILE A 66 -13.01 -0.13 -8.86
N VAL A 67 -12.72 -0.52 -10.10
CA VAL A 67 -13.68 -0.42 -11.21
C VAL A 67 -14.90 -1.31 -10.95
N ALA A 68 -14.67 -2.57 -10.56
CA ALA A 68 -15.77 -3.49 -10.25
C ALA A 68 -16.58 -3.01 -9.04
N MET A 69 -15.90 -2.50 -8.01
CA MET A 69 -16.56 -1.92 -6.83
C MET A 69 -17.43 -0.71 -7.20
N ALA A 70 -16.88 0.20 -8.01
CA ALA A 70 -17.60 1.40 -8.44
C ALA A 70 -18.79 1.04 -9.35
N THR A 71 -18.64 0.09 -10.26
CA THR A 71 -19.74 -0.39 -11.12
C THR A 71 -20.88 -0.96 -10.27
N GLN A 72 -20.58 -1.86 -9.35
CA GLN A 72 -21.60 -2.44 -8.46
C GLN A 72 -22.28 -1.38 -7.59
N ALA A 73 -21.51 -0.43 -7.05
CA ALA A 73 -22.06 0.67 -6.27
C ALA A 73 -23.02 1.53 -7.10
N ALA A 74 -22.67 1.83 -8.36
CA ALA A 74 -23.54 2.60 -9.27
C ALA A 74 -24.82 1.83 -9.63
N GLU A 75 -24.72 0.53 -9.91
CA GLU A 75 -25.89 -0.34 -10.19
C GLU A 75 -26.85 -0.38 -9.00
N LEU A 76 -26.31 -0.53 -7.78
CA LEU A 76 -27.13 -0.51 -6.55
C LEU A 76 -27.79 0.85 -6.36
N ALA A 77 -27.08 1.95 -6.56
CA ALA A 77 -27.63 3.30 -6.43
C ALA A 77 -28.77 3.55 -7.44
N LEU A 78 -28.59 3.11 -8.69
CA LEU A 78 -29.62 3.21 -9.73
C LEU A 78 -30.85 2.35 -9.41
N ALA A 79 -30.67 1.13 -8.93
CA ALA A 79 -31.77 0.26 -8.53
C ALA A 79 -32.59 0.91 -7.39
N LEU A 80 -31.89 1.45 -6.37
CA LEU A 80 -32.53 2.18 -5.27
C LEU A 80 -33.31 3.40 -5.77
N ALA A 81 -32.70 4.23 -6.63
CA ALA A 81 -33.35 5.42 -7.18
C ALA A 81 -34.62 5.08 -7.98
N ASN A 82 -34.60 3.97 -8.70
CA ASN A 82 -35.71 3.49 -9.52
C ASN A 82 -36.70 2.59 -8.75
N ARG A 83 -36.54 2.43 -7.45
CA ARG A 83 -37.34 1.54 -6.60
C ARG A 83 -37.44 0.11 -7.11
N GLN A 84 -36.35 -0.35 -7.72
CA GLN A 84 -36.19 -1.73 -8.19
C GLN A 84 -35.71 -2.64 -7.06
N PRO A 85 -35.97 -3.95 -7.12
CA PRO A 85 -35.34 -4.90 -6.20
C PRO A 85 -33.80 -4.79 -6.26
N LEU A 86 -33.17 -4.78 -5.09
CA LEU A 86 -31.72 -4.78 -5.04
C LEU A 86 -31.19 -6.15 -5.49
N PRO A 87 -30.14 -6.17 -6.32
CA PRO A 87 -29.45 -7.41 -6.62
C PRO A 87 -28.82 -8.00 -5.35
N GLU A 88 -28.75 -9.30 -5.28
CA GLU A 88 -28.10 -9.98 -4.15
C GLU A 88 -26.62 -9.60 -4.11
N ILE A 89 -26.19 -8.99 -2.99
CA ILE A 89 -24.79 -8.60 -2.80
C ILE A 89 -24.04 -9.82 -2.30
N THR A 90 -23.56 -10.66 -3.20
CA THR A 90 -22.81 -11.88 -2.88
C THR A 90 -21.31 -11.70 -2.96
N ASN A 91 -20.82 -10.59 -3.51
CA ASN A 91 -19.43 -10.44 -3.84
C ASN A 91 -18.67 -9.58 -2.82
N MET A 92 -17.85 -10.23 -2.00
CA MET A 92 -16.76 -9.54 -1.32
C MET A 92 -15.61 -9.33 -2.31
N PHE A 93 -15.17 -8.09 -2.46
CA PHE A 93 -14.01 -7.77 -3.28
C PHE A 93 -12.71 -8.07 -2.53
N SER A 94 -11.88 -8.93 -3.08
CA SER A 94 -10.60 -9.29 -2.48
C SER A 94 -9.48 -8.41 -3.02
N PRO A 95 -8.71 -7.75 -2.14
CA PRO A 95 -7.51 -7.03 -2.55
C PRO A 95 -6.40 -8.00 -2.92
N THR A 96 -5.43 -7.52 -3.70
CA THR A 96 -4.26 -8.30 -4.15
C THR A 96 -2.98 -7.56 -3.78
N LEU A 97 -2.02 -8.26 -3.18
CA LEU A 97 -0.69 -7.71 -2.95
C LEU A 97 0.10 -7.70 -4.27
N VAL A 98 0.52 -6.50 -4.67
CA VAL A 98 1.37 -6.28 -5.85
C VAL A 98 2.81 -6.13 -5.37
N ARG A 99 3.56 -7.23 -5.38
CA ARG A 99 4.96 -7.23 -4.95
C ARG A 99 5.83 -6.55 -6.01
N ARG A 100 6.72 -5.64 -5.55
CA ARG A 100 7.72 -4.97 -6.35
C ARG A 100 9.07 -4.99 -5.62
N HIS A 101 9.76 -3.86 -5.51
CA HIS A 101 11.15 -3.82 -5.06
C HIS A 101 11.35 -3.12 -3.71
N SER A 102 10.29 -2.62 -3.07
CA SER A 102 10.39 -1.84 -1.82
C SER A 102 10.29 -2.68 -0.54
N VAL A 103 10.27 -4.01 -0.66
CA VAL A 103 10.20 -4.93 0.48
C VAL A 103 11.27 -6.00 0.34
N ALA A 104 12.02 -6.23 1.41
CA ALA A 104 12.98 -7.31 1.55
C ALA A 104 12.52 -8.34 2.58
N THR A 105 13.08 -9.54 2.50
CA THR A 105 12.95 -10.56 3.55
C THR A 105 13.80 -10.12 4.74
N LEU A 106 13.24 -10.19 5.94
CA LEU A 106 14.00 -9.97 7.16
C LEU A 106 14.95 -11.16 7.35
N ASN A 107 16.25 -10.94 7.18
CA ASN A 107 17.25 -11.92 7.57
C ASN A 107 17.38 -11.86 9.09
N ASN A 108 16.82 -12.83 9.79
CA ASN A 108 17.05 -13.01 11.21
C ASN A 108 18.53 -13.37 11.41
N ALA A 109 19.37 -12.36 11.66
CA ALA A 109 20.79 -12.55 11.99
C ALA A 109 21.00 -13.14 13.42
N HIS A 110 19.97 -13.77 14.00
CA HIS A 110 20.01 -14.34 15.36
C HIS A 110 19.81 -15.85 15.41
N GLU A 111 20.01 -16.58 14.30
CA GLU A 111 20.21 -18.03 14.37
C GLU A 111 21.67 -18.34 13.97
N GLN A 112 22.59 -18.11 14.90
CA GLN A 112 23.85 -18.85 14.92
C GLN A 112 23.92 -19.62 16.25
N PRO A 113 24.22 -20.93 16.17
CA PRO A 113 24.28 -21.84 17.32
C PRO A 113 25.40 -21.51 18.29
#